data_f80fca1670ed0750e23101540a1c1f9e
#
_entry.id   f80fca1670ed0750e23101540a1c1f9e
#
_cell.length_a   1.000
_cell.length_b   1.000
_cell.length_c   1.000
_cell.angle_alpha   90.00
_cell.angle_beta   90.00
_cell.angle_gamma   90.00
#
_symmetry.space_group_name_H-M   'P 1'
#
loop_
_entity.id
_entity.type
_entity.pdbx_description
1 polymer ?
#
loop_
_entity_poly.entity_id
_entity_poly.type
_entity_poly.pdbx_seq_one_letter_code
_entity_poly.pdbx_strand_id
1 'polypeptide(L)'
;MSQKKVTLVYSLKNTFVLKDIELLEQMGYKVFTIHSPPYSDLVRFSWNRIKEFFQGFFLLAKSKAVFSWFNDYHTAAAFFWAKKFNKQRILIIGGYDAVSSINLDYGIFLKNNFRQFLARWNYANANEIWVVHKSLAEGCPKANKQKGTLSGILNFIPDLKPVIREVPTAYDDEFWKREGEKNIKGIITVANITDQRTYLRKGIPLFVKLAETLPDYQFTIAGIQKPINYQQRLPKNITLLGRLERVELKKQYNKHQFYFQGSEIEGLPNVLCEAMLCECVPLGTNVF
;
A
#
# COMPACT_ATOMS: atom_id res chain seq x y z
N MET A 1 26.38 -15.17 -20.48
CA MET A 1 25.32 -15.80 -19.64
C MET A 1 23.99 -15.19 -19.99
N SER A 2 22.93 -15.98 -20.19
CA SER A 2 21.60 -15.41 -20.49
C SER A 2 21.08 -14.63 -19.28
N GLN A 3 20.59 -13.41 -19.51
CA GLN A 3 20.03 -12.55 -18.47
C GLN A 3 18.89 -13.27 -17.73
N LYS A 4 18.95 -13.29 -16.41
CA LYS A 4 17.90 -13.88 -15.55
C LYS A 4 16.61 -13.06 -15.69
N LYS A 5 15.47 -13.74 -15.86
CA LYS A 5 14.16 -13.10 -16.09
C LYS A 5 13.23 -13.34 -14.91
N VAL A 6 12.50 -12.32 -14.50
CA VAL A 6 11.46 -12.38 -13.47
C VAL A 6 10.19 -11.71 -13.96
N THR A 7 9.04 -12.07 -13.40
CA THR A 7 7.76 -11.42 -13.70
C THR A 7 7.26 -10.72 -12.45
N LEU A 8 6.84 -9.47 -12.58
CA LEU A 8 6.21 -8.68 -11.51
C LEU A 8 4.76 -8.39 -11.90
N VAL A 9 3.84 -8.73 -11.01
CA VAL A 9 2.38 -8.59 -11.18
C VAL A 9 1.86 -7.55 -10.22
N TYR A 10 1.05 -6.61 -10.69
CA TYR A 10 0.50 -5.55 -9.86
C TYR A 10 -0.80 -4.97 -10.42
N SER A 11 -1.66 -4.44 -9.53
CA SER A 11 -2.91 -3.77 -9.91
C SER A 11 -2.76 -2.26 -10.06
N LEU A 12 -1.95 -1.64 -9.21
CA LEU A 12 -1.71 -0.20 -9.21
C LEU A 12 -0.23 0.10 -9.44
N LYS A 13 0.06 1.02 -10.35
CA LYS A 13 1.41 1.48 -10.65
C LYS A 13 1.87 2.52 -9.61
N ASN A 14 2.07 2.06 -8.39
CA ASN A 14 2.53 2.90 -7.28
C ASN A 14 4.05 3.05 -7.26
N THR A 15 4.54 4.03 -6.51
CA THR A 15 5.98 4.34 -6.40
C THR A 15 6.81 3.15 -5.93
N PHE A 16 6.33 2.36 -4.97
CA PHE A 16 7.02 1.18 -4.46
C PHE A 16 7.11 0.05 -5.51
N VAL A 17 6.09 -0.13 -6.37
CA VAL A 17 6.14 -1.09 -7.49
C VAL A 17 7.22 -0.68 -8.50
N LEU A 18 7.31 0.62 -8.81
CA LEU A 18 8.33 1.14 -9.74
C LEU A 18 9.73 0.98 -9.17
N LYS A 19 9.92 1.24 -7.87
CA LYS A 19 11.20 1.04 -7.18
C LYS A 19 11.64 -0.42 -7.22
N ASP A 20 10.71 -1.37 -6.99
CA ASP A 20 11.04 -2.79 -7.06
C ASP A 20 11.43 -3.24 -8.47
N ILE A 21 10.79 -2.68 -9.51
CA ILE A 21 11.20 -2.92 -10.90
C ILE A 21 12.62 -2.42 -11.11
N GLU A 22 12.90 -1.16 -10.74
CA GLU A 22 14.20 -0.53 -10.87
C GLU A 22 15.29 -1.32 -10.12
N LEU A 23 15.03 -1.70 -8.87
CA LEU A 23 15.95 -2.49 -8.06
C LEU A 23 16.27 -3.85 -8.69
N LEU A 24 15.26 -4.55 -9.18
CA LEU A 24 15.47 -5.84 -9.87
C LEU A 24 16.29 -5.67 -11.15
N GLU A 25 16.07 -4.59 -11.90
CA GLU A 25 16.84 -4.28 -13.11
C GLU A 25 18.30 -3.93 -12.77
N GLN A 26 18.54 -3.15 -11.72
CA GLN A 26 19.88 -2.85 -11.19
C GLN A 26 20.61 -4.12 -10.73
N MET A 27 19.89 -5.10 -10.20
CA MET A 27 20.43 -6.43 -9.84
C MET A 27 20.69 -7.33 -11.07
N GLY A 28 20.51 -6.83 -12.30
CA GLY A 28 20.74 -7.52 -13.56
C GLY A 28 19.63 -8.45 -14.03
N TYR A 29 18.44 -8.36 -13.45
CA TYR A 29 17.28 -9.10 -13.94
C TYR A 29 16.59 -8.38 -15.11
N LYS A 30 16.06 -9.14 -16.05
CA LYS A 30 15.06 -8.63 -17.00
C LYS A 30 13.69 -8.77 -16.35
N VAL A 31 13.01 -7.64 -16.09
CA VAL A 31 11.70 -7.63 -15.47
C VAL A 31 10.60 -7.60 -16.53
N PHE A 32 9.74 -8.62 -16.52
CA PHE A 32 8.47 -8.62 -17.23
C PHE A 32 7.38 -8.13 -16.29
N THR A 33 6.41 -7.38 -16.81
CA THR A 33 5.32 -6.87 -15.98
C THR A 33 3.96 -7.38 -16.48
N ILE A 34 3.07 -7.70 -15.53
CA ILE A 34 1.65 -7.92 -15.76
C ILE A 34 0.90 -6.84 -14.97
N HIS A 35 0.42 -5.82 -15.67
CA HIS A 35 -0.38 -4.76 -15.08
C HIS A 35 -1.86 -5.10 -15.21
N SER A 36 -2.55 -5.16 -14.10
CA SER A 36 -3.93 -5.59 -13.95
C SER A 36 -4.74 -4.55 -13.17
N PRO A 37 -5.07 -3.41 -13.78
CA PRO A 37 -5.82 -2.36 -13.12
C PRO A 37 -7.24 -2.81 -12.73
N PRO A 38 -7.85 -2.21 -11.69
CA PRO A 38 -9.22 -2.50 -11.33
C PRO A 38 -10.18 -2.00 -12.43
N TYR A 39 -11.17 -2.84 -12.76
CA TYR A 39 -12.24 -2.49 -13.70
C TYR A 39 -13.60 -2.61 -13.00
N SER A 40 -14.46 -1.62 -13.18
CA SER A 40 -15.85 -1.65 -12.72
C SER A 40 -16.79 -2.38 -13.69
N ASP A 41 -16.43 -2.40 -14.97
CA ASP A 41 -17.18 -3.07 -16.03
C ASP A 41 -16.85 -4.57 -16.08
N LEU A 42 -17.87 -5.43 -15.96
CA LEU A 42 -17.71 -6.89 -15.89
C LEU A 42 -17.14 -7.50 -17.18
N VAL A 43 -17.48 -6.94 -18.34
CA VAL A 43 -16.99 -7.46 -19.64
C VAL A 43 -15.50 -7.18 -19.78
N ARG A 44 -15.10 -5.94 -19.49
CA ARG A 44 -13.68 -5.55 -19.48
C ARG A 44 -12.90 -6.32 -18.42
N PHE A 45 -13.47 -6.49 -17.25
CA PHE A 45 -12.86 -7.29 -16.19
C PHE A 45 -12.59 -8.72 -16.68
N SER A 46 -13.60 -9.42 -17.19
CA SER A 46 -13.49 -10.80 -17.65
C SER A 46 -12.49 -10.93 -18.80
N TRP A 47 -12.58 -10.04 -19.79
CA TRP A 47 -11.64 -10.03 -20.92
C TRP A 47 -10.19 -9.85 -20.48
N ASN A 48 -9.95 -8.94 -19.53
CA ASN A 48 -8.60 -8.73 -19.02
C ASN A 48 -8.10 -9.93 -18.21
N ARG A 49 -8.95 -10.64 -17.45
CA ARG A 49 -8.56 -11.90 -16.78
C ARG A 49 -8.14 -12.96 -17.77
N ILE A 50 -8.85 -13.10 -18.89
CA ILE A 50 -8.49 -14.03 -19.97
C ILE A 50 -7.14 -13.63 -20.59
N LYS A 51 -6.97 -12.36 -20.93
CA LYS A 51 -5.72 -11.84 -21.49
C LYS A 51 -4.53 -12.08 -20.55
N GLU A 52 -4.68 -11.78 -19.26
CA GLU A 52 -3.64 -11.98 -18.24
C GLU A 52 -3.31 -13.46 -18.05
N PHE A 53 -4.31 -14.34 -18.17
CA PHE A 53 -4.08 -15.78 -18.12
C PHE A 53 -3.14 -16.23 -19.23
N PHE A 54 -3.38 -15.83 -20.48
CA PHE A 54 -2.49 -16.17 -21.60
C PHE A 54 -1.14 -15.44 -21.49
N GLN A 55 -1.12 -14.18 -21.10
CA GLN A 55 0.12 -13.43 -20.87
C GLN A 55 0.99 -14.12 -19.80
N GLY A 56 0.37 -14.59 -18.72
CA GLY A 56 1.03 -15.38 -17.68
C GLY A 56 1.70 -16.62 -18.22
N PHE A 57 1.04 -17.38 -19.09
CA PHE A 57 1.64 -18.55 -19.73
C PHE A 57 2.97 -18.22 -20.42
N PHE A 58 2.98 -17.22 -21.31
CA PHE A 58 4.18 -16.89 -22.09
C PHE A 58 5.30 -16.27 -21.23
N LEU A 59 4.96 -15.47 -20.23
CA LEU A 59 5.96 -14.79 -19.41
C LEU A 59 6.55 -15.72 -18.36
N LEU A 60 5.71 -16.53 -17.69
CA LEU A 60 6.18 -17.41 -16.62
C LEU A 60 6.97 -18.61 -17.16
N ALA A 61 6.70 -19.08 -18.40
CA ALA A 61 7.54 -20.07 -19.06
C ALA A 61 9.01 -19.62 -19.15
N LYS A 62 9.25 -18.31 -19.32
CA LYS A 62 10.57 -17.71 -19.51
C LYS A 62 11.17 -17.14 -18.20
N SER A 63 10.39 -17.01 -17.11
CA SER A 63 10.82 -16.41 -15.85
C SER A 63 11.31 -17.46 -14.86
N LYS A 64 12.19 -17.05 -13.93
CA LYS A 64 12.62 -17.87 -12.79
C LYS A 64 11.70 -17.73 -11.59
N ALA A 65 11.11 -16.55 -11.42
CA ALA A 65 10.23 -16.22 -10.30
C ALA A 65 9.12 -15.27 -10.76
N VAL A 66 8.03 -15.27 -10.00
CA VAL A 66 6.98 -14.24 -10.04
C VAL A 66 6.88 -13.57 -8.69
N PHE A 67 6.82 -12.25 -8.72
CA PHE A 67 6.49 -11.38 -7.60
C PHE A 67 5.10 -10.81 -7.83
N SER A 68 4.22 -10.83 -6.85
CA SER A 68 2.92 -10.18 -6.94
C SER A 68 2.74 -9.18 -5.81
N TRP A 69 2.53 -7.92 -6.18
CA TRP A 69 2.17 -6.86 -5.25
C TRP A 69 0.67 -6.87 -4.98
N PHE A 70 0.32 -7.05 -3.72
CA PHE A 70 -0.99 -7.29 -3.16
C PHE A 70 -1.62 -8.62 -3.61
N ASN A 71 -2.38 -9.19 -2.70
CA ASN A 71 -3.10 -10.43 -2.94
C ASN A 71 -4.52 -10.15 -3.44
N ASP A 72 -4.77 -10.38 -4.74
CA ASP A 72 -6.07 -10.18 -5.35
C ASP A 72 -6.23 -11.05 -6.60
N TYR A 73 -7.27 -10.83 -7.39
CA TYR A 73 -7.54 -11.51 -8.67
C TYR A 73 -6.33 -11.59 -9.60
N HIS A 74 -5.56 -10.51 -9.70
CA HIS A 74 -4.41 -10.42 -10.61
C HIS A 74 -3.29 -11.41 -10.30
N THR A 75 -3.19 -11.87 -9.05
CA THR A 75 -2.17 -12.83 -8.62
C THR A 75 -2.47 -14.24 -9.13
N ALA A 76 -3.75 -14.63 -9.19
CA ALA A 76 -4.15 -16.02 -9.36
C ALA A 76 -3.66 -16.63 -10.67
N ALA A 77 -3.84 -15.96 -11.82
CA ALA A 77 -3.42 -16.47 -13.13
C ALA A 77 -1.90 -16.65 -13.20
N ALA A 78 -1.14 -15.68 -12.68
CA ALA A 78 0.32 -15.75 -12.68
C ALA A 78 0.82 -16.87 -11.75
N PHE A 79 0.24 -17.01 -10.55
CA PHE A 79 0.63 -18.09 -9.63
C PHE A 79 0.25 -19.48 -10.16
N PHE A 80 -0.89 -19.60 -10.87
CA PHE A 80 -1.26 -20.84 -11.52
C PHE A 80 -0.18 -21.31 -12.50
N TRP A 81 0.25 -20.44 -13.42
CA TRP A 81 1.27 -20.80 -14.41
C TRP A 81 2.65 -20.98 -13.78
N ALA A 82 3.02 -20.13 -12.80
CA ALA A 82 4.26 -20.29 -12.07
C ALA A 82 4.33 -21.64 -11.35
N LYS A 83 3.21 -22.11 -10.77
CA LYS A 83 3.11 -23.45 -10.18
C LYS A 83 3.29 -24.54 -11.22
N LYS A 84 2.60 -24.43 -12.37
CA LYS A 84 2.72 -25.41 -13.47
C LYS A 84 4.14 -25.50 -14.04
N PHE A 85 4.85 -24.40 -14.11
CA PHE A 85 6.24 -24.34 -14.59
C PHE A 85 7.29 -24.49 -13.49
N ASN A 86 6.89 -24.83 -12.26
CA ASN A 86 7.76 -24.99 -11.10
C ASN A 86 8.63 -23.74 -10.83
N LYS A 87 8.03 -22.55 -10.88
CA LYS A 87 8.71 -21.27 -10.62
C LYS A 87 8.44 -20.79 -9.22
N GLN A 88 9.38 -19.98 -8.66
CA GLN A 88 9.21 -19.34 -7.37
C GLN A 88 8.05 -18.34 -7.41
N ARG A 89 7.20 -18.36 -6.39
CA ARG A 89 6.00 -17.50 -6.22
C ARG A 89 6.13 -16.72 -4.94
N ILE A 90 6.38 -15.42 -5.08
CA ILE A 90 6.59 -14.48 -3.98
C ILE A 90 5.40 -13.53 -3.95
N LEU A 91 4.69 -13.51 -2.82
CA LEU A 91 3.54 -12.66 -2.59
C LEU A 91 3.92 -11.53 -1.64
N ILE A 92 3.79 -10.28 -2.09
CA ILE A 92 4.14 -9.09 -1.30
C ILE A 92 2.85 -8.48 -0.75
N ILE A 93 2.77 -8.33 0.57
CA ILE A 93 1.58 -7.92 1.30
C ILE A 93 1.76 -6.51 1.84
N GLY A 94 0.81 -5.61 1.51
CA GLY A 94 0.92 -4.20 1.83
C GLY A 94 -0.16 -3.61 2.75
N GLY A 95 -1.23 -4.36 3.08
CA GLY A 95 -2.25 -3.88 4.01
C GLY A 95 -3.67 -4.40 3.75
N TYR A 96 -4.34 -3.98 2.67
CA TYR A 96 -5.71 -4.41 2.32
C TYR A 96 -5.88 -5.94 2.32
N ASP A 97 -4.86 -6.63 1.90
CA ASP A 97 -4.76 -8.08 1.73
C ASP A 97 -4.55 -8.85 3.05
N ALA A 98 -4.33 -8.14 4.17
CA ALA A 98 -4.11 -8.74 5.50
C ALA A 98 -5.15 -8.31 6.55
N VAL A 99 -6.32 -7.77 6.13
CA VAL A 99 -7.26 -7.16 7.05
C VAL A 99 -8.72 -7.44 6.71
N SER A 100 -9.58 -7.36 7.72
CA SER A 100 -11.04 -7.23 7.65
C SER A 100 -11.45 -6.13 8.62
N SER A 101 -12.14 -5.08 8.14
CA SER A 101 -12.70 -4.04 8.98
C SER A 101 -14.11 -3.69 8.51
N ILE A 102 -15.12 -4.03 9.33
CA ILE A 102 -16.53 -3.75 9.05
C ILE A 102 -16.77 -2.24 9.04
N ASN A 103 -16.20 -1.53 10.03
CA ASN A 103 -16.40 -0.10 10.21
C ASN A 103 -15.88 0.74 9.03
N LEU A 104 -14.83 0.25 8.37
CA LEU A 104 -14.19 0.93 7.26
C LEU A 104 -14.61 0.36 5.88
N ASP A 105 -15.47 -0.68 5.84
CA ASP A 105 -15.75 -1.46 4.62
C ASP A 105 -14.44 -1.79 3.85
N TYR A 106 -13.44 -2.32 4.59
CA TYR A 106 -12.08 -2.45 4.08
C TYR A 106 -11.47 -3.82 4.41
N GLY A 107 -10.75 -4.38 3.42
CA GLY A 107 -9.99 -5.60 3.57
C GLY A 107 -10.51 -6.77 2.73
N ILE A 108 -9.57 -7.62 2.28
CA ILE A 108 -9.88 -8.75 1.40
C ILE A 108 -10.66 -9.84 2.14
N PHE A 109 -10.51 -9.91 3.47
CA PHE A 109 -11.18 -10.89 4.32
C PHE A 109 -12.55 -10.41 4.84
N LEU A 110 -13.01 -9.21 4.42
CA LEU A 110 -14.28 -8.66 4.88
C LEU A 110 -15.51 -9.43 4.37
N LYS A 111 -15.46 -9.90 3.11
CA LYS A 111 -16.60 -10.55 2.45
C LYS A 111 -16.22 -11.97 2.05
N ASN A 112 -17.00 -12.95 2.47
CA ASN A 112 -16.83 -14.35 2.04
C ASN A 112 -17.36 -14.51 0.61
N ASN A 113 -16.50 -14.30 -0.38
CA ASN A 113 -16.83 -14.34 -1.80
C ASN A 113 -15.70 -14.97 -2.62
N PHE A 114 -15.90 -15.08 -3.93
CA PHE A 114 -14.91 -15.67 -4.85
C PHE A 114 -13.55 -14.95 -4.81
N ARG A 115 -13.53 -13.64 -4.57
CA ARG A 115 -12.30 -12.87 -4.42
C ARG A 115 -11.49 -13.34 -3.20
N GLN A 116 -12.15 -13.53 -2.04
CA GLN A 116 -11.52 -14.05 -0.84
C GLN A 116 -11.04 -15.50 -1.05
N PHE A 117 -11.84 -16.34 -1.74
CA PHE A 117 -11.43 -17.70 -2.09
C PHE A 117 -10.13 -17.72 -2.90
N LEU A 118 -10.03 -16.90 -3.95
CA LEU A 118 -8.79 -16.76 -4.72
C LEU A 118 -7.63 -16.24 -3.89
N ALA A 119 -7.88 -15.28 -3.01
CA ALA A 119 -6.85 -14.76 -2.12
C ALA A 119 -6.28 -15.87 -1.19
N ARG A 120 -7.15 -16.69 -0.61
CA ARG A 120 -6.73 -17.85 0.20
C ARG A 120 -5.93 -18.87 -0.64
N TRP A 121 -6.37 -19.10 -1.88
CA TRP A 121 -5.64 -19.98 -2.79
C TRP A 121 -4.25 -19.42 -3.13
N ASN A 122 -4.13 -18.11 -3.38
CA ASN A 122 -2.84 -17.46 -3.63
C ASN A 122 -1.90 -17.60 -2.43
N TYR A 123 -2.39 -17.33 -1.22
CA TYR A 123 -1.63 -17.54 0.02
C TYR A 123 -1.11 -18.96 0.14
N ALA A 124 -1.99 -19.96 0.00
CA ALA A 124 -1.62 -21.37 0.12
C ALA A 124 -0.64 -21.85 -0.97
N ASN A 125 -0.58 -21.18 -2.11
CA ASN A 125 0.27 -21.53 -3.24
C ASN A 125 1.51 -20.63 -3.41
N ALA A 126 1.73 -19.64 -2.54
CA ALA A 126 2.99 -18.93 -2.48
C ALA A 126 4.14 -19.87 -2.02
N ASN A 127 5.37 -19.60 -2.41
CA ASN A 127 6.56 -20.18 -1.78
C ASN A 127 7.00 -19.30 -0.59
N GLU A 128 6.97 -17.99 -0.81
CA GLU A 128 7.26 -17.00 0.21
C GLU A 128 6.18 -15.91 0.23
N ILE A 129 5.91 -15.39 1.42
CA ILE A 129 5.06 -14.23 1.65
C ILE A 129 5.93 -13.15 2.28
N TRP A 130 6.08 -12.03 1.58
CA TRP A 130 6.81 -10.89 2.08
C TRP A 130 5.84 -9.85 2.62
N VAL A 131 5.88 -9.63 3.92
CA VAL A 131 5.09 -8.59 4.56
C VAL A 131 5.94 -7.34 4.74
N VAL A 132 5.41 -6.17 4.37
CA VAL A 132 6.16 -4.91 4.52
C VAL A 132 6.34 -4.50 5.99
N HIS A 133 5.56 -5.08 6.90
CA HIS A 133 5.70 -4.95 8.34
C HIS A 133 5.10 -6.19 9.02
N LYS A 134 5.69 -6.63 10.13
CA LYS A 134 5.29 -7.86 10.84
C LYS A 134 3.83 -7.90 11.27
N SER A 135 3.22 -6.75 11.56
CA SER A 135 1.80 -6.68 11.92
C SER A 135 0.86 -7.19 10.82
N LEU A 136 1.30 -7.22 9.57
CA LEU A 136 0.52 -7.80 8.47
C LEU A 136 0.51 -9.34 8.51
N ALA A 137 1.50 -9.95 9.16
CA ALA A 137 1.51 -11.38 9.44
C ALA A 137 0.74 -11.72 10.72
N GLU A 138 1.12 -11.12 11.84
CA GLU A 138 0.68 -11.47 13.18
C GLU A 138 -0.60 -10.75 13.61
N GLY A 139 -0.89 -9.61 13.00
CA GLY A 139 -1.94 -8.68 13.38
C GLY A 139 -1.45 -7.58 14.31
N CYS A 140 -2.22 -6.49 14.36
CA CYS A 140 -2.01 -5.40 15.30
C CYS A 140 -2.93 -5.58 16.52
N PRO A 141 -2.40 -5.82 17.73
CA PRO A 141 -3.20 -6.06 18.91
C PRO A 141 -4.19 -4.93 19.22
N LYS A 142 -3.82 -3.67 18.95
CA LYS A 142 -4.70 -2.51 19.19
C LYS A 142 -5.81 -2.40 18.14
N ALA A 143 -5.50 -2.61 16.87
CA ALA A 143 -6.51 -2.65 15.81
C ALA A 143 -7.50 -3.81 16.04
N ASN A 144 -7.00 -4.97 16.44
CA ASN A 144 -7.82 -6.17 16.70
C ASN A 144 -8.73 -6.05 17.95
N LYS A 145 -8.47 -5.08 18.84
CA LYS A 145 -9.39 -4.72 19.94
C LYS A 145 -10.58 -3.88 19.48
N GLN A 146 -10.51 -3.27 18.31
CA GLN A 146 -11.63 -2.51 17.77
C GLN A 146 -12.71 -3.47 17.27
N LYS A 147 -13.95 -3.29 17.76
CA LYS A 147 -15.08 -4.14 17.34
C LYS A 147 -15.25 -4.13 15.82
N GLY A 148 -15.27 -5.32 15.22
CA GLY A 148 -15.42 -5.47 13.77
C GLY A 148 -14.13 -5.29 12.96
N THR A 149 -12.96 -5.22 13.61
CA THR A 149 -11.66 -5.18 12.93
C THR A 149 -10.81 -6.37 13.33
N LEU A 150 -10.25 -7.06 12.34
CA LEU A 150 -9.26 -8.11 12.50
C LEU A 150 -8.14 -7.90 11.47
N SER A 151 -6.89 -7.97 11.89
CA SER A 151 -5.70 -7.82 11.05
C SER A 151 -4.72 -8.96 11.26
N GLY A 152 -3.81 -9.15 10.28
CA GLY A 152 -2.81 -10.20 10.28
C GLY A 152 -3.29 -11.47 9.56
N ILE A 153 -2.53 -11.89 8.54
CA ILE A 153 -2.90 -13.05 7.70
C ILE A 153 -3.02 -14.33 8.51
N LEU A 154 -2.21 -14.51 9.58
CA LEU A 154 -2.25 -15.70 10.44
C LEU A 154 -3.52 -15.78 11.27
N ASN A 155 -4.20 -14.65 11.54
CA ASN A 155 -5.51 -14.66 12.19
C ASN A 155 -6.65 -15.13 11.27
N PHE A 156 -6.45 -15.10 9.96
CA PHE A 156 -7.39 -15.61 8.96
C PHE A 156 -7.04 -16.98 8.44
N ILE A 157 -5.74 -17.33 8.41
CA ILE A 157 -5.21 -18.59 7.89
C ILE A 157 -4.11 -19.08 8.87
N PRO A 158 -4.49 -19.68 10.02
CA PRO A 158 -3.52 -20.09 11.05
C PRO A 158 -2.51 -21.13 10.56
N ASP A 159 -2.94 -22.04 9.68
CA ASP A 159 -2.12 -23.15 9.18
C ASP A 159 -1.37 -22.81 7.88
N LEU A 160 -1.01 -21.55 7.70
CA LEU A 160 -0.34 -21.08 6.50
C LEU A 160 1.09 -21.66 6.42
N LYS A 161 1.37 -22.41 5.34
CA LYS A 161 2.64 -23.15 5.18
C LYS A 161 3.79 -22.36 4.54
N PRO A 162 3.55 -21.39 3.63
CA PRO A 162 4.63 -20.59 3.04
C PRO A 162 5.49 -19.88 4.07
N VAL A 163 6.77 -19.71 3.75
CA VAL A 163 7.68 -18.92 4.60
C VAL A 163 7.24 -17.46 4.59
N ILE A 164 7.05 -16.88 5.76
CA ILE A 164 6.74 -15.45 5.92
C ILE A 164 8.02 -14.72 6.27
N ARG A 165 8.30 -13.63 5.54
CA ARG A 165 9.45 -12.74 5.78
C ARG A 165 8.98 -11.31 5.91
N GLU A 166 9.54 -10.59 6.87
CA GLU A 166 9.39 -9.14 6.92
C GLU A 166 10.39 -8.52 5.93
N VAL A 167 9.87 -7.85 4.91
CA VAL A 167 10.65 -7.18 3.86
C VAL A 167 10.09 -5.77 3.68
N PRO A 168 10.57 -4.79 4.44
CA PRO A 168 10.14 -3.40 4.31
C PRO A 168 10.42 -2.84 2.92
N THR A 169 9.61 -1.89 2.48
CA THR A 169 9.88 -1.15 1.24
C THR A 169 11.13 -0.32 1.36
N ALA A 170 11.96 -0.31 0.32
CA ALA A 170 13.15 0.53 0.26
C ALA A 170 12.80 1.99 -0.06
N TYR A 171 13.65 2.91 0.38
CA TYR A 171 13.52 4.35 0.13
C TYR A 171 14.84 4.90 -0.41
N ASP A 172 14.73 5.92 -1.25
CA ASP A 172 15.82 6.66 -1.85
C ASP A 172 16.18 7.84 -0.92
N ASP A 173 17.15 7.65 -0.05
CA ASP A 173 17.61 8.63 0.94
C ASP A 173 18.40 9.77 0.31
N GLU A 174 18.98 9.59 -0.87
CA GLU A 174 19.61 10.66 -1.64
C GLU A 174 18.56 11.65 -2.18
N PHE A 175 17.39 11.16 -2.54
CA PHE A 175 16.29 12.02 -2.95
C PHE A 175 15.53 12.59 -1.77
N TRP A 176 15.06 11.72 -0.84
CA TRP A 176 14.34 12.14 0.36
C TRP A 176 15.33 12.54 1.44
N LYS A 177 15.69 13.80 1.48
CA LYS A 177 16.59 14.36 2.49
C LYS A 177 16.14 15.76 2.88
N ARG A 178 16.61 16.19 4.04
CA ARG A 178 16.36 17.54 4.52
C ARG A 178 17.02 18.57 3.61
N GLU A 179 16.26 19.62 3.30
CA GLU A 179 16.71 20.79 2.55
C GLU A 179 16.07 22.06 3.15
N GLY A 180 16.90 23.01 3.55
CA GLY A 180 16.45 24.31 4.07
C GLY A 180 15.87 24.28 5.47
N GLU A 181 15.23 25.39 5.84
CA GLU A 181 14.61 25.59 7.15
C GLU A 181 13.15 25.14 7.16
N LYS A 182 12.71 24.63 8.30
CA LYS A 182 11.33 24.18 8.51
C LYS A 182 10.51 25.20 9.29
N ASN A 183 9.24 25.30 8.94
CA ASN A 183 8.29 25.98 9.82
C ASN A 183 8.05 25.12 11.08
N ILE A 184 8.54 25.56 12.21
CA ILE A 184 8.45 24.86 13.51
C ILE A 184 7.01 24.66 14.00
N LYS A 185 6.04 25.40 13.46
CA LYS A 185 4.60 25.25 13.70
C LYS A 185 3.86 24.60 12.54
N GLY A 186 4.58 24.08 11.55
CA GLY A 186 4.00 23.41 10.37
C GLY A 186 3.76 21.93 10.61
N ILE A 187 2.53 21.46 10.39
CA ILE A 187 2.14 20.05 10.48
C ILE A 187 1.51 19.64 9.15
N ILE A 188 1.99 18.56 8.55
CA ILE A 188 1.46 18.02 7.29
C ILE A 188 0.96 16.60 7.45
N THR A 189 -0.15 16.27 6.77
CA THR A 189 -0.58 14.91 6.48
C THR A 189 -0.73 14.71 4.98
N VAL A 190 -0.36 13.52 4.50
CA VAL A 190 -0.37 13.19 3.08
C VAL A 190 -1.12 11.89 2.84
N ALA A 191 -2.17 11.93 2.04
CA ALA A 191 -2.93 10.75 1.67
C ALA A 191 -3.64 10.94 0.33
N ASN A 192 -3.73 9.89 -0.48
CA ASN A 192 -4.52 9.90 -1.70
C ASN A 192 -6.01 9.77 -1.35
N ILE A 193 -6.67 10.90 -1.11
CA ILE A 193 -8.05 10.99 -0.63
C ILE A 193 -8.99 11.13 -1.82
N THR A 194 -9.65 10.03 -2.18
CA THR A 194 -10.55 9.94 -3.34
C THR A 194 -12.01 9.82 -2.96
N ASP A 195 -12.29 9.39 -1.73
CA ASP A 195 -13.63 9.11 -1.21
C ASP A 195 -13.70 9.25 0.32
N GLN A 196 -14.91 9.24 0.85
CA GLN A 196 -15.19 9.35 2.27
C GLN A 196 -14.56 8.24 3.11
N ARG A 197 -14.51 7.01 2.59
CA ARG A 197 -13.89 5.88 3.28
C ARG A 197 -12.38 6.11 3.46
N THR A 198 -11.71 6.58 2.43
CA THR A 198 -10.27 6.91 2.51
C THR A 198 -10.03 8.07 3.47
N TYR A 199 -10.90 9.09 3.45
CA TYR A 199 -10.87 10.21 4.39
C TYR A 199 -10.92 9.74 5.84
N LEU A 200 -11.87 8.86 6.19
CA LEU A 200 -12.01 8.29 7.53
C LEU A 200 -10.81 7.39 7.87
N ARG A 201 -10.49 6.43 7.02
CA ARG A 201 -9.39 5.47 7.24
C ARG A 201 -8.03 6.13 7.44
N LYS A 202 -7.78 7.25 6.76
CA LYS A 202 -6.53 8.02 6.90
C LYS A 202 -6.53 8.97 8.10
N GLY A 203 -7.60 8.98 8.90
CA GLY A 203 -7.69 9.76 10.13
C GLY A 203 -7.73 11.27 9.91
N ILE A 204 -8.21 11.71 8.74
CA ILE A 204 -8.32 13.14 8.45
C ILE A 204 -9.25 13.88 9.43
N PRO A 205 -10.37 13.28 9.93
CA PRO A 205 -11.18 13.92 10.98
C PRO A 205 -10.39 14.23 12.24
N LEU A 206 -9.46 13.33 12.65
CA LEU A 206 -8.59 13.55 13.80
C LEU A 206 -7.61 14.70 13.55
N PHE A 207 -7.07 14.80 12.33
CA PHE A 207 -6.19 15.90 11.92
C PHE A 207 -6.92 17.26 11.95
N VAL A 208 -8.17 17.30 11.48
CA VAL A 208 -9.02 18.50 11.53
C VAL A 208 -9.28 18.90 12.98
N LYS A 209 -9.66 17.95 13.83
CA LYS A 209 -9.88 18.20 15.25
C LYS A 209 -8.61 18.72 15.95
N LEU A 210 -7.44 18.20 15.60
CA LEU A 210 -6.17 18.69 16.11
C LEU A 210 -5.93 20.15 15.69
N ALA A 211 -6.26 20.52 14.46
CA ALA A 211 -6.14 21.90 13.97
C ALA A 211 -7.05 22.88 14.74
N GLU A 212 -8.24 22.45 15.16
CA GLU A 212 -9.13 23.26 16.00
C GLU A 212 -8.54 23.54 17.37
N THR A 213 -7.79 22.57 17.94
CA THR A 213 -7.18 22.70 19.28
C THR A 213 -5.85 23.47 19.27
N LEU A 214 -5.22 23.65 18.11
CA LEU A 214 -3.92 24.28 17.95
C LEU A 214 -3.98 25.44 16.92
N PRO A 215 -4.69 26.53 17.22
CA PRO A 215 -4.92 27.62 16.26
C PRO A 215 -3.64 28.34 15.80
N ASP A 216 -2.58 28.30 16.59
CA ASP A 216 -1.28 28.91 16.28
C ASP A 216 -0.42 28.07 15.33
N TYR A 217 -0.79 26.81 15.08
CA TYR A 217 -0.11 25.91 14.15
C TYR A 217 -0.74 25.97 12.77
N GLN A 218 0.08 25.71 11.74
CA GLN A 218 -0.33 25.65 10.34
C GLN A 218 -0.45 24.20 9.90
N PHE A 219 -1.62 23.81 9.47
CA PHE A 219 -1.93 22.46 9.04
C PHE A 219 -2.03 22.38 7.52
N THR A 220 -1.50 21.31 6.95
CA THR A 220 -1.57 21.05 5.51
C THR A 220 -2.08 19.65 5.27
N ILE A 221 -3.11 19.51 4.43
CA ILE A 221 -3.60 18.20 3.95
C ILE A 221 -3.26 18.13 2.47
N ALA A 222 -2.39 17.20 2.07
CA ALA A 222 -2.02 16.98 0.68
C ALA A 222 -2.59 15.66 0.13
N GLY A 223 -3.07 15.69 -1.12
CA GLY A 223 -3.56 14.54 -1.86
C GLY A 223 -5.09 14.44 -1.95
N ILE A 224 -5.82 15.51 -1.70
CA ILE A 224 -7.27 15.59 -1.93
C ILE A 224 -7.52 15.73 -3.43
N GLN A 225 -8.15 14.72 -4.04
CA GLN A 225 -8.38 14.69 -5.50
C GLN A 225 -9.76 15.20 -5.92
N LYS A 226 -10.74 15.14 -5.02
CA LYS A 226 -12.12 15.55 -5.29
C LYS A 226 -12.67 16.33 -4.11
N PRO A 227 -13.60 17.25 -4.34
CA PRO A 227 -14.37 17.84 -3.23
C PRO A 227 -15.03 16.71 -2.44
N ILE A 228 -14.66 16.56 -1.20
CA ILE A 228 -15.33 15.68 -0.25
C ILE A 228 -16.27 16.56 0.52
N ASN A 229 -17.52 16.15 0.65
CA ASN A 229 -18.46 16.86 1.52
C ASN A 229 -17.99 16.71 2.96
N TYR A 230 -17.21 17.70 3.40
CA TYR A 230 -16.83 17.80 4.80
C TYR A 230 -18.11 18.11 5.59
N GLN A 231 -18.47 17.24 6.52
CA GLN A 231 -19.62 17.49 7.41
C GLN A 231 -19.36 18.71 8.33
N GLN A 232 -18.13 19.16 8.41
CA GLN A 232 -17.69 20.31 9.21
C GLN A 232 -16.93 21.32 8.36
N ARG A 233 -17.12 22.60 8.68
CA ARG A 233 -16.31 23.69 8.12
C ARG A 233 -14.87 23.54 8.57
N LEU A 234 -13.91 23.51 7.65
CA LEU A 234 -12.50 23.41 8.00
C LEU A 234 -12.02 24.65 8.75
N PRO A 235 -11.18 24.47 9.80
CA PRO A 235 -10.50 25.56 10.49
C PRO A 235 -9.67 26.41 9.52
N LYS A 236 -9.55 27.72 9.84
CA LYS A 236 -8.83 28.69 8.99
C LYS A 236 -7.33 28.39 8.84
N ASN A 237 -6.73 27.67 9.78
CA ASN A 237 -5.33 27.28 9.80
C ASN A 237 -5.04 25.98 9.01
N ILE A 238 -6.02 25.44 8.27
CA ILE A 238 -5.83 24.29 7.36
C ILE A 238 -5.70 24.78 5.93
N THR A 239 -4.62 24.34 5.27
CA THR A 239 -4.41 24.49 3.83
C THR A 239 -4.64 23.13 3.15
N LEU A 240 -5.44 23.13 2.07
CA LEU A 240 -5.67 21.95 1.25
C LEU A 240 -4.81 21.99 0.00
N LEU A 241 -4.10 20.90 -0.26
CA LEU A 241 -3.33 20.70 -1.50
C LEU A 241 -3.89 19.50 -2.24
N GLY A 242 -3.94 19.59 -3.56
CA GLY A 242 -4.26 18.48 -4.43
C GLY A 242 -3.19 17.39 -4.38
N ARG A 243 -3.27 16.46 -5.34
CA ARG A 243 -2.21 15.48 -5.55
C ARG A 243 -0.92 16.21 -5.94
N LEU A 244 0.17 15.89 -5.24
CA LEU A 244 1.49 16.42 -5.48
C LEU A 244 2.36 15.38 -6.18
N GLU A 245 3.18 15.82 -7.11
CA GLU A 245 4.26 15.03 -7.68
C GLU A 245 5.42 14.92 -6.69
N ARG A 246 6.29 13.92 -6.89
CA ARG A 246 7.36 13.54 -5.96
C ARG A 246 8.24 14.72 -5.51
N VAL A 247 8.63 15.60 -6.46
CA VAL A 247 9.47 16.77 -6.17
C VAL A 247 8.72 17.79 -5.31
N GLU A 248 7.46 18.05 -5.61
CA GLU A 248 6.64 18.99 -4.86
C GLU A 248 6.31 18.48 -3.45
N LEU A 249 6.09 17.16 -3.34
CA LEU A 249 5.89 16.50 -2.06
C LEU A 249 7.13 16.63 -1.16
N LYS A 250 8.35 16.44 -1.72
CA LYS A 250 9.61 16.66 -1.01
C LYS A 250 9.72 18.09 -0.48
N LYS A 251 9.37 19.11 -1.29
CA LYS A 251 9.34 20.50 -0.83
C LYS A 251 8.38 20.70 0.35
N GLN A 252 7.21 20.06 0.30
CA GLN A 252 6.25 20.14 1.42
C GLN A 252 6.80 19.49 2.68
N TYR A 253 7.43 18.33 2.62
CA TYR A 253 8.08 17.73 3.78
C TYR A 253 9.19 18.63 4.34
N ASN A 254 9.98 19.25 3.49
CA ASN A 254 11.02 20.18 3.91
C ASN A 254 10.51 21.50 4.49
N LYS A 255 9.27 21.90 4.15
CA LYS A 255 8.62 23.09 4.72
C LYS A 255 8.02 22.87 6.09
N HIS A 256 7.64 21.62 6.46
CA HIS A 256 6.90 21.32 7.68
C HIS A 256 7.79 20.61 8.72
N GLN A 257 7.67 21.01 10.01
CA GLN A 257 8.39 20.35 11.11
C GLN A 257 7.80 18.99 11.45
N PHE A 258 6.48 18.85 11.38
CA PHE A 258 5.79 17.63 11.82
C PHE A 258 5.08 16.95 10.67
N TYR A 259 5.10 15.62 10.69
CA TYR A 259 4.28 14.78 9.83
C TYR A 259 3.26 14.03 10.67
N PHE A 260 1.97 14.10 10.31
CA PHE A 260 0.91 13.42 11.04
C PHE A 260 0.39 12.20 10.28
N GLN A 261 0.46 11.02 10.89
CA GLN A 261 -0.06 9.74 10.41
C GLN A 261 -1.24 9.30 11.26
N GLY A 262 -2.44 9.73 10.91
CA GLY A 262 -3.68 9.46 11.67
C GLY A 262 -4.43 8.20 11.26
N SER A 263 -3.84 7.33 10.43
CA SER A 263 -4.54 6.17 9.87
C SER A 263 -5.01 5.20 10.95
N GLU A 264 -6.19 4.59 10.74
CA GLU A 264 -6.72 3.54 11.59
C GLU A 264 -6.14 2.16 11.25
N ILE A 265 -5.76 1.95 9.99
CA ILE A 265 -5.15 0.70 9.48
C ILE A 265 -4.10 1.08 8.45
N GLU A 266 -2.88 0.57 8.65
CA GLU A 266 -1.77 0.66 7.70
C GLU A 266 -0.93 -0.62 7.72
N GLY A 267 -0.11 -0.81 6.68
CA GLY A 267 1.02 -1.72 6.70
C GLY A 267 2.29 -0.95 7.04
N LEU A 268 2.98 -0.46 6.02
CA LEU A 268 4.10 0.49 6.15
C LEU A 268 3.77 1.73 5.31
N PRO A 269 3.42 2.87 5.95
CA PRO A 269 3.03 4.08 5.21
C PRO A 269 4.24 4.76 4.58
N ASN A 270 4.40 4.63 3.26
CA ASN A 270 5.53 5.22 2.52
C ASN A 270 5.72 6.71 2.80
N VAL A 271 4.61 7.45 2.81
CA VAL A 271 4.61 8.91 3.05
C VAL A 271 5.17 9.30 4.43
N LEU A 272 5.01 8.45 5.45
CA LEU A 272 5.63 8.64 6.76
C LEU A 272 7.15 8.46 6.67
N CYS A 273 7.61 7.39 6.04
CA CYS A 273 9.05 7.12 5.89
C CYS A 273 9.74 8.20 5.05
N GLU A 274 9.10 8.65 3.96
CA GLU A 274 9.58 9.75 3.12
C GLU A 274 9.68 11.07 3.91
N ALA A 275 8.68 11.37 4.74
CA ALA A 275 8.69 12.55 5.60
C ALA A 275 9.78 12.47 6.69
N MET A 276 9.99 11.28 7.29
CA MET A 276 11.05 11.07 8.28
C MET A 276 12.45 11.21 7.67
N LEU A 277 12.67 10.75 6.44
CA LEU A 277 13.92 10.99 5.71
C LEU A 277 14.16 12.49 5.43
N CYS A 278 13.08 13.25 5.26
CA CYS A 278 13.14 14.71 5.22
C CYS A 278 13.20 15.36 6.61
N GLU A 279 13.48 14.59 7.67
CA GLU A 279 13.54 15.03 9.08
C GLU A 279 12.24 15.68 9.60
N CYS A 280 11.07 15.24 9.14
CA CYS A 280 9.84 15.57 9.85
C CYS A 280 9.72 14.74 11.11
N VAL A 281 9.34 15.37 12.22
CA VAL A 281 9.01 14.68 13.47
C VAL A 281 7.68 13.94 13.29
N PRO A 282 7.64 12.60 13.42
CA PRO A 282 6.42 11.84 13.22
C PRO A 282 5.47 11.97 14.41
N LEU A 283 4.21 12.23 14.12
CA LEU A 283 3.09 12.19 15.04
C LEU A 283 2.09 11.18 14.51
N GLY A 284 1.58 10.28 15.32
CA GLY A 284 0.68 9.26 14.76
C GLY A 284 -0.17 8.54 15.78
N THR A 285 -1.18 7.86 15.27
CA THR A 285 -1.99 6.90 16.01
C THR A 285 -1.22 5.61 16.20
N ASN A 286 -1.36 4.98 17.37
CA ASN A 286 -0.69 3.72 17.66
C ASN A 286 -1.56 2.55 17.15
N VAL A 287 -1.46 2.23 15.87
CA VAL A 287 -2.26 1.18 15.18
C VAL A 287 -1.41 0.10 14.52
N PHE A 288 -0.09 0.08 14.76
CA PHE A 288 0.88 -0.90 14.27
C PHE A 288 1.39 -1.81 15.37
#